data_abfb7b1950ae9fd41fc1e3c32cafb8af
#
_entry.id   abfb7b1950ae9fd41fc1e3c32cafb8af
#
_cell.length_a   1.000
_cell.length_b   1.000
_cell.length_c   1.000
_cell.angle_alpha   90.00
_cell.angle_beta   90.00
_cell.angle_gamma   90.00
#
_symmetry.space_group_name_H-M   'P 1'
#
loop_
_entity.id
_entity.type
_entity.pdbx_description
1 polymer ?
#
loop_
_entity_poly.entity_id
_entity_poly.type
_entity_poly.pdbx_seq_one_letter_code
_entity_poly.pdbx_strand_id
1 'polypeptide(L)'
;MVDKKLFLFYFFMEELKHECGIAMIRLLKPLEYYERKYGSRHYALNKLYLMMEKQHNRGQEGAGVACVKLQQQPGHEYMFREKAEGKDAITKVFASIGRIMSNADNDPDADPDAFLGEMYMGHLRYSTTGKAGLKYVHPFLRRNNWRAKNLCLCGNFNMTNISDVFEFLTAQGQCPRIYSDSYTMLELLGHRLDREVERNFQIAKLQGYTGREITDYIEQNVKMSNVLKTSMTHFDGGYVVCGLTGSGELFSMRDPWGIRPAFYYADDEVVAIASERPVLQTTFAVECDEIKELSPGQAIIINKNGHLSLNQIIPEKRYAACSF
;
A
#
# COMPACT_ATOMS: atom_id res chain seq x y z
N MET A 1 34.56 40.76 16.47
CA MET A 1 34.84 39.61 15.55
C MET A 1 34.01 38.43 16.06
N VAL A 2 32.83 38.26 15.45
CA VAL A 2 31.95 37.14 15.79
C VAL A 2 32.49 35.91 15.08
N ASP A 3 32.72 34.86 15.88
CA ASP A 3 33.42 33.64 15.48
C ASP A 3 32.75 32.94 14.29
N LYS A 4 33.39 32.98 13.13
CA LYS A 4 32.92 32.32 11.90
C LYS A 4 32.70 30.80 12.03
N LYS A 5 33.24 30.17 13.10
CA LYS A 5 33.03 28.75 13.40
C LYS A 5 31.64 28.44 13.96
N LEU A 6 31.03 29.41 14.68
CA LEU A 6 29.67 29.22 15.21
C LEU A 6 28.61 29.31 14.11
N PHE A 7 28.87 30.07 13.05
CA PHE A 7 27.97 30.24 11.91
C PHE A 7 27.94 29.01 10.98
N LEU A 8 29.06 28.25 10.93
CA LEU A 8 29.13 27.00 10.16
C LEU A 8 28.39 25.84 10.85
N PHE A 9 28.30 25.88 12.20
CA PHE A 9 27.61 24.83 12.95
C PHE A 9 26.07 24.93 12.86
N TYR A 10 25.54 26.14 12.65
CA TYR A 10 24.10 26.36 12.42
C TYR A 10 23.63 25.98 11.03
N PHE A 11 24.53 25.88 10.05
CA PHE A 11 24.19 25.52 8.65
C PHE A 11 24.17 23.99 8.42
N PHE A 12 24.60 23.19 9.39
CA PHE A 12 24.63 21.72 9.31
C PHE A 12 23.64 21.02 10.25
N MET A 13 22.78 21.73 10.91
CA MET A 13 21.57 21.11 11.48
C MET A 13 20.51 21.07 10.36
N GLU A 14 20.74 20.25 9.32
CA GLU A 14 19.61 19.72 8.56
C GLU A 14 18.68 19.07 9.58
N GLU A 15 17.45 19.60 9.68
CA GLU A 15 16.39 18.96 10.47
C GLU A 15 16.36 17.49 10.09
N LEU A 16 16.40 16.60 11.07
CA LEU A 16 16.27 15.16 10.88
C LEU A 16 15.02 14.94 10.02
N LYS A 17 15.22 14.57 8.75
CA LYS A 17 14.12 14.39 7.80
C LYS A 17 13.44 13.07 8.13
N HIS A 18 12.21 13.17 8.62
CA HIS A 18 11.36 12.01 8.87
C HIS A 18 11.05 11.26 7.57
N GLU A 19 10.63 10.02 7.69
CA GLU A 19 10.27 9.16 6.57
C GLU A 19 8.79 8.83 6.60
N CYS A 20 8.20 8.52 5.41
CA CYS A 20 6.82 8.06 5.34
C CYS A 20 6.57 6.81 6.19
N GLY A 21 5.38 6.70 6.78
CA GLY A 21 4.90 5.52 7.48
C GLY A 21 3.94 4.70 6.62
N ILE A 22 4.09 3.37 6.63
CA ILE A 22 3.13 2.45 6.00
C ILE A 22 2.48 1.57 7.05
N ALA A 23 1.20 1.24 6.83
CA ALA A 23 0.45 0.28 7.62
C ALA A 23 -0.48 -0.52 6.69
N MET A 24 -0.49 -1.84 6.81
CA MET A 24 -1.38 -2.70 6.04
C MET A 24 -1.97 -3.78 6.92
N ILE A 25 -3.22 -4.16 6.66
CA ILE A 25 -3.91 -5.25 7.34
C ILE A 25 -4.69 -6.10 6.34
N ARG A 26 -4.57 -7.42 6.45
CA ARG A 26 -5.38 -8.43 5.78
C ARG A 26 -6.05 -9.31 6.82
N LEU A 27 -7.38 -9.29 6.86
CA LEU A 27 -8.18 -10.20 7.68
C LEU A 27 -8.28 -11.57 7.01
N LEU A 28 -8.02 -12.65 7.74
CA LEU A 28 -8.01 -14.03 7.21
C LEU A 28 -9.30 -14.79 7.51
N LYS A 29 -10.15 -14.25 8.37
CA LYS A 29 -11.49 -14.81 8.72
C LYS A 29 -12.60 -13.88 8.18
N PRO A 30 -13.84 -14.36 8.08
CA PRO A 30 -15.00 -13.50 7.77
C PRO A 30 -15.18 -12.39 8.81
N LEU A 31 -15.79 -11.27 8.41
CA LEU A 31 -15.99 -10.10 9.29
C LEU A 31 -16.81 -10.43 10.55
N GLU A 32 -17.76 -11.35 10.44
CA GLU A 32 -18.60 -11.83 11.55
C GLU A 32 -17.79 -12.57 12.65
N TYR A 33 -16.63 -13.11 12.28
CA TYR A 33 -15.70 -13.70 13.25
C TYR A 33 -15.13 -12.62 14.18
N TYR A 34 -14.70 -11.47 13.62
CA TYR A 34 -14.13 -10.36 14.39
C TYR A 34 -15.20 -9.67 15.23
N GLU A 35 -16.42 -9.56 14.73
CA GLU A 35 -17.56 -9.05 15.49
C GLU A 35 -17.80 -9.90 16.74
N ARG A 36 -17.88 -11.22 16.60
CA ARG A 36 -18.09 -12.13 17.73
C ARG A 36 -16.93 -12.15 18.73
N LYS A 37 -15.69 -12.11 18.25
CA LYS A 37 -14.50 -12.24 19.08
C LYS A 37 -14.07 -10.92 19.72
N TYR A 38 -14.16 -9.83 18.97
CA TYR A 38 -13.63 -8.52 19.34
C TYR A 38 -14.70 -7.43 19.48
N GLY A 39 -15.97 -7.76 19.28
CA GLY A 39 -17.10 -6.85 19.44
C GLY A 39 -17.30 -5.86 18.30
N SER A 40 -16.60 -6.02 17.15
CA SER A 40 -16.72 -5.07 16.04
C SER A 40 -16.34 -5.68 14.69
N ARG A 41 -17.18 -5.46 13.68
CA ARG A 41 -16.86 -5.74 12.27
C ARG A 41 -15.77 -4.82 11.73
N HIS A 42 -15.56 -3.65 12.35
CA HIS A 42 -14.52 -2.68 12.01
C HIS A 42 -13.16 -2.96 12.67
N TYR A 43 -12.94 -4.17 13.16
CA TYR A 43 -11.70 -4.58 13.85
C TYR A 43 -10.43 -4.12 13.10
N ALA A 44 -10.34 -4.40 11.79
CA ALA A 44 -9.16 -4.03 11.00
C ALA A 44 -9.01 -2.51 10.84
N LEU A 45 -10.10 -1.78 10.62
CA LEU A 45 -10.08 -0.32 10.53
C LEU A 45 -9.62 0.32 11.85
N ASN A 46 -10.09 -0.21 12.99
CA ASN A 46 -9.67 0.24 14.32
C ASN A 46 -8.18 -0.07 14.58
N LYS A 47 -7.71 -1.27 14.19
CA LYS A 47 -6.29 -1.63 14.28
C LYS A 47 -5.42 -0.77 13.36
N LEU A 48 -5.89 -0.47 12.14
CA LEU A 48 -5.20 0.43 11.22
C LEU A 48 -5.04 1.84 11.81
N TYR A 49 -6.09 2.37 12.44
CA TYR A 49 -6.02 3.65 13.15
C TYR A 49 -4.91 3.64 14.20
N LEU A 50 -4.87 2.60 15.05
CA LEU A 50 -3.83 2.45 16.07
C LEU A 50 -2.43 2.35 15.45
N MET A 51 -2.26 1.57 14.36
CA MET A 51 -0.99 1.48 13.66
C MET A 51 -0.53 2.83 13.11
N MET A 52 -1.44 3.63 12.55
CA MET A 52 -1.11 4.94 12.03
C MET A 52 -0.76 5.92 13.15
N GLU A 53 -1.53 5.94 14.26
CA GLU A 53 -1.24 6.78 15.43
C GLU A 53 0.10 6.42 16.09
N LYS A 54 0.45 5.12 16.20
CA LYS A 54 1.70 4.66 16.80
C LYS A 54 2.95 5.06 16.00
N GLN A 55 2.80 5.37 14.72
CA GLN A 55 3.90 5.82 13.85
C GLN A 55 3.65 7.23 13.27
N HIS A 56 2.83 8.07 13.94
CA HIS A 56 2.51 9.42 13.46
C HIS A 56 3.74 10.33 13.31
N ASN A 57 4.79 10.09 14.09
CA ASN A 57 6.08 10.79 14.01
C ASN A 57 6.76 10.63 12.63
N ARG A 58 6.48 9.56 11.89
CA ARG A 58 7.09 9.33 10.57
C ARG A 58 6.53 10.26 9.49
N GLY A 59 5.27 10.69 9.58
CA GLY A 59 4.69 11.58 8.57
C GLY A 59 3.55 12.42 9.11
N GLN A 60 3.73 13.74 9.10
CA GLN A 60 2.78 14.72 9.64
C GLN A 60 2.22 15.69 8.60
N GLU A 61 2.54 15.53 7.32
CA GLU A 61 2.08 16.42 6.26
C GLU A 61 0.80 15.93 5.57
N GLY A 62 0.47 14.67 5.75
CA GLY A 62 -0.74 14.09 5.19
C GLY A 62 -0.88 12.63 5.58
N ALA A 63 -2.11 12.16 5.52
CA ALA A 63 -2.47 10.77 5.75
C ALA A 63 -3.50 10.29 4.73
N GLY A 64 -3.54 8.98 4.52
CA GLY A 64 -4.59 8.39 3.71
C GLY A 64 -4.81 6.93 4.04
N VAL A 65 -6.03 6.50 3.78
CA VAL A 65 -6.51 5.13 4.02
C VAL A 65 -7.15 4.60 2.75
N ALA A 66 -6.90 3.35 2.43
CA ALA A 66 -7.67 2.59 1.44
C ALA A 66 -8.19 1.29 2.05
N CYS A 67 -9.34 0.85 1.55
CA CYS A 67 -9.99 -0.40 1.91
C CYS A 67 -10.43 -1.13 0.64
N VAL A 68 -10.32 -2.46 0.63
CA VAL A 68 -10.85 -3.32 -0.44
C VAL A 68 -11.76 -4.37 0.17
N LYS A 69 -12.97 -4.46 -0.38
CA LYS A 69 -13.96 -5.51 -0.09
C LYS A 69 -13.72 -6.67 -1.06
N LEU A 70 -13.48 -7.86 -0.55
CA LEU A 70 -13.19 -9.03 -1.39
C LEU A 70 -14.42 -9.54 -2.12
N GLN A 71 -15.55 -9.46 -1.45
CA GLN A 71 -16.83 -9.91 -2.02
C GLN A 71 -17.75 -8.72 -2.19
N GLN A 72 -17.98 -8.32 -3.44
CA GLN A 72 -18.90 -7.25 -3.77
C GLN A 72 -19.61 -7.57 -5.09
N GLN A 73 -20.89 -7.25 -5.15
CA GLN A 73 -21.70 -7.42 -6.38
C GLN A 73 -21.37 -6.30 -7.39
N PRO A 74 -21.48 -6.57 -8.69
CA PRO A 74 -21.42 -5.53 -9.71
C PRO A 74 -22.44 -4.42 -9.43
N GLY A 75 -22.04 -3.17 -9.65
CA GLY A 75 -22.84 -1.99 -9.35
C GLY A 75 -22.52 -1.33 -8.01
N HIS A 76 -21.72 -1.97 -7.17
CA HIS A 76 -21.30 -1.43 -5.89
C HIS A 76 -19.78 -1.18 -5.86
N GLU A 77 -19.35 -0.14 -5.12
CA GLU A 77 -17.94 0.15 -4.91
C GLU A 77 -17.28 -0.93 -4.03
N TYR A 78 -16.05 -1.30 -4.35
CA TYR A 78 -15.27 -2.29 -3.60
C TYR A 78 -13.86 -1.81 -3.23
N MET A 79 -13.43 -0.65 -3.74
CA MET A 79 -12.15 -0.02 -3.40
C MET A 79 -12.37 1.41 -2.93
N PHE A 80 -12.35 1.60 -1.64
CA PHE A 80 -12.55 2.89 -0.99
C PHE A 80 -11.21 3.56 -0.68
N ARG A 81 -11.18 4.88 -0.72
CA ARG A 81 -9.99 5.66 -0.40
C ARG A 81 -10.35 7.02 0.13
N GLU A 82 -9.77 7.39 1.30
CA GLU A 82 -9.83 8.72 1.88
C GLU A 82 -8.43 9.28 2.13
N LYS A 83 -8.25 10.60 1.99
CA LYS A 83 -6.98 11.30 2.18
C LYS A 83 -7.19 12.66 2.80
N ALA A 84 -6.22 13.09 3.60
CA ALA A 84 -6.20 14.44 4.17
C ALA A 84 -4.78 14.99 4.27
N GLU A 85 -4.67 16.31 4.39
CA GLU A 85 -3.42 17.03 4.57
C GLU A 85 -3.36 17.73 5.94
N GLY A 86 -2.12 18.00 6.38
CA GLY A 86 -1.79 18.73 7.59
C GLY A 86 -1.48 17.81 8.77
N LYS A 87 -1.08 18.42 9.89
CA LYS A 87 -0.61 17.71 11.08
C LYS A 87 -1.66 16.79 11.73
N ASP A 88 -2.94 17.11 11.54
CA ASP A 88 -4.10 16.36 12.02
C ASP A 88 -4.73 15.45 10.95
N ALA A 89 -3.96 15.10 9.91
CA ALA A 89 -4.45 14.35 8.76
C ALA A 89 -5.04 12.98 9.13
N ILE A 90 -4.46 12.26 10.11
CA ILE A 90 -5.02 10.98 10.59
C ILE A 90 -6.44 11.19 11.10
N THR A 91 -6.62 12.12 12.04
CA THR A 91 -7.94 12.44 12.60
C THR A 91 -8.94 12.84 11.52
N LYS A 92 -8.52 13.68 10.55
CA LYS A 92 -9.39 14.11 9.44
C LYS A 92 -9.83 12.95 8.55
N VAL A 93 -8.91 12.04 8.21
CA VAL A 93 -9.22 10.87 7.39
C VAL A 93 -10.23 9.97 8.09
N PHE A 94 -9.99 9.61 9.35
CA PHE A 94 -10.90 8.74 10.09
C PHE A 94 -12.23 9.41 10.41
N ALA A 95 -12.27 10.73 10.66
CA ALA A 95 -13.51 11.49 10.78
C ALA A 95 -14.30 11.52 9.45
N SER A 96 -13.60 11.60 8.30
CA SER A 96 -14.25 11.51 6.99
C SER A 96 -14.84 10.12 6.74
N ILE A 97 -14.09 9.06 7.03
CA ILE A 97 -14.57 7.68 6.95
C ILE A 97 -15.80 7.48 7.86
N GLY A 98 -15.74 7.96 9.10
CA GLY A 98 -16.88 7.88 10.03
C GLY A 98 -18.13 8.60 9.51
N ARG A 99 -17.97 9.76 8.85
CA ARG A 99 -19.09 10.47 8.19
C ARG A 99 -19.67 9.69 7.02
N ILE A 100 -18.83 9.10 6.17
CA ILE A 100 -19.27 8.26 5.05
C ILE A 100 -20.11 7.10 5.57
N MET A 101 -19.64 6.41 6.61
CA MET A 101 -20.34 5.30 7.23
C MET A 101 -21.67 5.72 7.88
N SER A 102 -21.71 6.88 8.56
CA SER A 102 -22.91 7.40 9.23
C SER A 102 -23.94 7.97 8.25
N ASN A 103 -23.52 8.46 7.08
CA ASN A 103 -24.44 9.02 6.09
C ASN A 103 -25.26 7.94 5.37
N ALA A 104 -24.86 6.68 5.47
CA ALA A 104 -25.60 5.56 4.88
C ALA A 104 -27.05 5.47 5.39
N ASP A 105 -27.32 5.93 6.61
CA ASP A 105 -28.68 5.97 7.17
C ASP A 105 -29.57 7.06 6.56
N ASN A 106 -28.97 8.06 5.89
CA ASN A 106 -29.65 9.27 5.38
C ASN A 106 -29.64 9.40 3.84
N ASP A 107 -28.86 8.59 3.16
CA ASP A 107 -28.69 8.61 1.70
C ASP A 107 -28.96 7.21 1.13
N PRO A 108 -30.08 7.02 0.39
CA PRO A 108 -30.45 5.73 -0.21
C PRO A 108 -29.40 5.17 -1.19
N ASP A 109 -28.56 6.05 -1.76
CA ASP A 109 -27.48 5.67 -2.69
C ASP A 109 -26.14 5.41 -1.98
N ALA A 110 -26.02 5.67 -0.67
CA ALA A 110 -24.82 5.41 0.08
C ALA A 110 -24.64 3.90 0.36
N ASP A 111 -23.39 3.44 0.29
CA ASP A 111 -23.05 2.07 0.70
C ASP A 111 -22.98 1.98 2.24
N PRO A 112 -23.90 1.28 2.93
CA PRO A 112 -23.90 1.16 4.39
C PRO A 112 -22.65 0.43 4.91
N ASP A 113 -22.01 -0.35 4.07
CA ASP A 113 -20.78 -1.09 4.36
C ASP A 113 -19.53 -0.43 3.76
N ALA A 114 -19.58 0.88 3.46
CA ALA A 114 -18.41 1.63 3.00
C ALA A 114 -17.25 1.48 4.00
N PHE A 115 -16.03 1.26 3.51
CA PHE A 115 -14.86 0.95 4.34
C PHE A 115 -14.97 -0.27 5.26
N LEU A 116 -15.93 -1.15 5.04
CA LEU A 116 -16.07 -2.42 5.74
C LEU A 116 -15.59 -3.56 4.83
N GLY A 117 -14.30 -3.85 4.87
CA GLY A 117 -13.67 -4.85 4.02
C GLY A 117 -12.63 -5.68 4.74
N GLU A 118 -11.94 -6.54 4.01
CA GLU A 118 -10.95 -7.47 4.55
C GLU A 118 -9.51 -7.03 4.33
N MET A 119 -9.28 -6.00 3.49
CA MET A 119 -7.95 -5.48 3.21
C MET A 119 -7.89 -3.98 3.42
N TYR A 120 -6.88 -3.54 4.14
CA TYR A 120 -6.67 -2.13 4.46
C TYR A 120 -5.23 -1.71 4.22
N MET A 121 -5.07 -0.44 3.84
CA MET A 121 -3.81 0.24 3.64
C MET A 121 -3.89 1.63 4.26
N GLY A 122 -2.93 1.97 5.10
CA GLY A 122 -2.73 3.30 5.68
C GLY A 122 -1.36 3.85 5.30
N HIS A 123 -1.29 5.15 5.12
CA HIS A 123 -0.04 5.86 4.81
C HIS A 123 0.05 7.19 5.53
N LEU A 124 1.23 7.48 6.05
CA LEU A 124 1.62 8.75 6.65
C LEU A 124 2.67 9.40 5.77
N ARG A 125 2.37 10.60 5.29
CA ARG A 125 3.24 11.30 4.34
C ARG A 125 4.20 12.24 5.04
N TYR A 126 5.47 12.12 4.66
CA TYR A 126 6.48 13.15 4.81
C TYR A 126 7.02 13.54 3.43
N SER A 127 7.12 14.84 3.15
CA SER A 127 7.56 15.33 1.84
C SER A 127 9.06 15.54 1.81
N THR A 128 9.78 14.68 1.11
CA THR A 128 11.22 14.84 0.88
C THR A 128 11.55 15.82 -0.27
N THR A 129 10.59 16.09 -1.16
CA THR A 129 10.79 16.88 -2.39
C THR A 129 10.12 18.24 -2.38
N GLY A 130 9.53 18.68 -1.25
CA GLY A 130 8.84 19.97 -1.13
C GLY A 130 7.53 20.11 -1.93
N LYS A 131 7.08 19.06 -2.65
CA LYS A 131 5.79 19.09 -3.35
C LYS A 131 4.66 18.90 -2.35
N ALA A 132 3.83 19.92 -2.16
CA ALA A 132 2.64 19.91 -1.29
C ALA A 132 1.36 19.66 -2.09
N GLY A 133 0.29 19.30 -1.39
CA GLY A 133 -1.04 19.17 -1.95
C GLY A 133 -1.60 17.74 -1.89
N LEU A 134 -2.92 17.63 -1.72
CA LEU A 134 -3.66 16.37 -1.58
C LEU A 134 -3.39 15.36 -2.72
N LYS A 135 -3.04 15.87 -3.92
CA LYS A 135 -2.68 15.04 -5.07
C LYS A 135 -1.43 14.19 -4.87
N TYR A 136 -0.54 14.57 -3.93
CA TYR A 136 0.67 13.83 -3.59
C TYR A 136 0.54 12.98 -2.33
N VAL A 137 -0.58 13.06 -1.62
CA VAL A 137 -0.86 12.19 -0.47
C VAL A 137 -1.23 10.79 -0.96
N HIS A 138 -0.61 9.76 -0.39
CA HIS A 138 -0.97 8.36 -0.64
C HIS A 138 -2.24 7.97 0.15
N PRO A 139 -2.92 6.87 -0.24
CA PRO A 139 -2.67 5.97 -1.36
C PRO A 139 -3.09 6.56 -2.72
N PHE A 140 -2.41 6.12 -3.77
CA PHE A 140 -2.83 6.35 -5.16
C PHE A 140 -3.70 5.20 -5.64
N LEU A 141 -4.71 5.52 -6.46
CA LEU A 141 -5.67 4.53 -6.97
C LEU A 141 -5.74 4.63 -8.49
N ARG A 142 -5.44 3.53 -9.16
CA ARG A 142 -5.65 3.30 -10.58
C ARG A 142 -6.92 2.47 -10.76
N ARG A 143 -7.87 3.00 -11.53
CA ARG A 143 -9.17 2.37 -11.77
C ARG A 143 -9.29 1.84 -13.19
N ASN A 144 -9.98 0.71 -13.31
CA ASN A 144 -10.34 0.06 -14.57
C ASN A 144 -11.67 -0.67 -14.38
N ASN A 145 -12.43 -0.91 -15.46
CA ASN A 145 -13.66 -1.70 -15.41
C ASN A 145 -13.40 -3.19 -15.09
N TRP A 146 -12.22 -3.68 -15.40
CA TRP A 146 -11.79 -5.01 -14.98
C TRP A 146 -11.26 -4.95 -13.56
N ARG A 147 -11.90 -5.67 -12.64
CA ARG A 147 -11.55 -5.70 -11.21
C ARG A 147 -10.07 -6.02 -11.01
N ALA A 148 -9.57 -7.05 -11.72
CA ALA A 148 -8.18 -7.48 -11.63
C ALA A 148 -7.15 -6.43 -12.13
N LYS A 149 -7.56 -5.39 -12.87
CA LYS A 149 -6.69 -4.30 -13.33
C LYS A 149 -6.68 -3.08 -12.39
N ASN A 150 -7.47 -3.11 -11.31
CA ASN A 150 -7.47 -2.04 -10.33
C ASN A 150 -6.32 -2.23 -9.33
N LEU A 151 -5.63 -1.14 -9.03
CA LEU A 151 -4.47 -1.13 -8.15
C LEU A 151 -4.50 0.11 -7.26
N CYS A 152 -4.41 -0.11 -5.96
CA CYS A 152 -4.14 0.93 -4.97
C CYS A 152 -2.71 0.79 -4.47
N LEU A 153 -1.95 1.89 -4.42
CA LEU A 153 -0.52 1.90 -4.10
C LEU A 153 -0.19 2.94 -3.04
N CYS A 154 0.63 2.56 -2.08
CA CYS A 154 1.35 3.47 -1.22
C CYS A 154 2.79 2.98 -0.97
N GLY A 155 3.59 3.76 -0.27
CA GLY A 155 4.90 3.31 0.15
C GLY A 155 5.79 4.43 0.67
N ASN A 156 6.93 4.02 1.17
CA ASN A 156 8.03 4.88 1.56
C ASN A 156 9.12 4.73 0.50
N PHE A 157 9.28 5.73 -0.37
CA PHE A 157 10.25 5.65 -1.46
C PHE A 157 11.02 6.94 -1.65
N ASN A 158 12.27 6.75 -2.09
CA ASN A 158 13.12 7.79 -2.65
C ASN A 158 13.84 7.19 -3.86
N MET A 159 13.27 7.45 -5.05
CA MET A 159 13.76 6.89 -6.32
C MET A 159 14.86 7.76 -6.91
N THR A 160 15.96 7.14 -7.33
CA THR A 160 17.09 7.83 -7.95
C THR A 160 16.96 7.97 -9.48
N ASN A 161 16.16 7.11 -10.11
CA ASN A 161 16.03 7.00 -11.56
C ASN A 161 14.62 7.21 -12.10
N ILE A 162 13.86 8.12 -11.49
CA ILE A 162 12.46 8.35 -11.87
C ILE A 162 12.30 8.83 -13.32
N SER A 163 13.25 9.61 -13.84
CA SER A 163 13.28 10.06 -15.23
C SER A 163 13.31 8.89 -16.20
N ASP A 164 14.20 7.92 -15.97
CA ASP A 164 14.39 6.76 -16.84
C ASP A 164 13.11 5.90 -16.89
N VAL A 165 12.45 5.72 -15.73
CA VAL A 165 11.19 4.97 -15.65
C VAL A 165 10.06 5.73 -16.36
N PHE A 166 10.01 7.05 -16.22
CA PHE A 166 9.04 7.88 -16.90
C PHE A 166 9.21 7.84 -18.43
N GLU A 167 10.44 7.96 -18.91
CA GLU A 167 10.79 7.83 -20.32
C GLU A 167 10.47 6.44 -20.86
N PHE A 168 10.77 5.39 -20.08
CA PHE A 168 10.39 4.03 -20.44
C PHE A 168 8.87 3.89 -20.65
N LEU A 169 8.04 4.43 -19.75
CA LEU A 169 6.57 4.39 -19.89
C LEU A 169 6.10 5.14 -21.15
N THR A 170 6.65 6.32 -21.42
CA THR A 170 6.28 7.09 -22.60
C THR A 170 6.71 6.40 -23.90
N ALA A 171 7.87 5.76 -23.91
CA ALA A 171 8.33 4.94 -25.04
C ALA A 171 7.43 3.71 -25.30
N GLN A 172 6.73 3.22 -24.26
CA GLN A 172 5.72 2.16 -24.39
C GLN A 172 4.34 2.70 -24.83
N GLY A 173 4.23 3.98 -25.19
CA GLY A 173 2.99 4.61 -25.62
C GLY A 173 2.07 5.05 -24.49
N GLN A 174 2.55 5.09 -23.26
CA GLN A 174 1.79 5.57 -22.12
C GLN A 174 1.95 7.08 -21.93
N CYS A 175 0.97 7.71 -21.29
CA CYS A 175 0.97 9.14 -21.01
C CYS A 175 0.72 9.38 -19.51
N PRO A 176 1.73 9.18 -18.62
CA PRO A 176 1.56 9.43 -17.19
C PRO A 176 1.22 10.90 -16.95
N ARG A 177 0.17 11.15 -16.16
CA ARG A 177 -0.39 12.50 -15.96
C ARG A 177 0.37 13.35 -14.94
N ILE A 178 1.16 12.72 -14.08
CA ILE A 178 1.90 13.38 -12.99
C ILE A 178 3.34 12.88 -12.99
N TYR A 179 4.28 13.80 -13.04
CA TYR A 179 5.69 13.49 -12.86
C TYR A 179 6.03 13.46 -11.37
N SER A 180 5.98 12.27 -10.79
CA SER A 180 6.43 11.97 -9.42
C SER A 180 6.79 10.49 -9.33
N ASP A 181 7.67 10.13 -8.40
CA ASP A 181 8.06 8.75 -8.12
C ASP A 181 6.86 7.84 -7.88
N SER A 182 6.00 8.22 -6.96
CA SER A 182 4.82 7.45 -6.56
C SER A 182 3.86 7.17 -7.73
N TYR A 183 3.61 8.20 -8.56
CA TYR A 183 2.70 8.07 -9.69
C TYR A 183 3.33 7.26 -10.82
N THR A 184 4.61 7.45 -11.08
CA THR A 184 5.36 6.69 -12.08
C THR A 184 5.44 5.20 -11.70
N MET A 185 5.64 4.89 -10.40
CA MET A 185 5.59 3.52 -9.89
C MET A 185 4.21 2.89 -10.07
N LEU A 186 3.12 3.63 -9.75
CA LEU A 186 1.75 3.18 -9.94
C LEU A 186 1.48 2.81 -11.40
N GLU A 187 1.90 3.67 -12.34
CA GLU A 187 1.64 3.44 -13.76
C GLU A 187 2.47 2.27 -14.31
N LEU A 188 3.72 2.11 -13.88
CA LEU A 188 4.53 0.95 -14.30
C LEU A 188 3.96 -0.37 -13.75
N LEU A 189 3.65 -0.42 -12.45
CA LEU A 189 3.03 -1.61 -11.84
C LEU A 189 1.68 -1.91 -12.48
N GLY A 190 0.85 -0.87 -12.73
CA GLY A 190 -0.43 -1.01 -13.40
C GLY A 190 -0.29 -1.53 -14.83
N HIS A 191 0.69 -1.05 -15.58
CA HIS A 191 1.00 -1.55 -16.92
C HIS A 191 1.39 -3.04 -16.92
N ARG A 192 2.23 -3.46 -15.96
CA ARG A 192 2.62 -4.87 -15.83
C ARG A 192 1.44 -5.74 -15.37
N LEU A 193 0.59 -5.21 -14.48
CA LEU A 193 -0.64 -5.88 -14.08
C LEU A 193 -1.60 -6.07 -15.26
N ASP A 194 -1.78 -5.06 -16.11
CA ASP A 194 -2.58 -5.16 -17.33
C ASP A 194 -2.09 -6.29 -18.24
N ARG A 195 -0.76 -6.42 -18.42
CA ARG A 195 -0.15 -7.47 -19.23
C ARG A 195 -0.36 -8.86 -18.62
N GLU A 196 -0.25 -8.99 -17.30
CA GLU A 196 -0.49 -10.26 -16.61
C GLU A 196 -1.97 -10.67 -16.70
N VAL A 197 -2.89 -9.71 -16.54
CA VAL A 197 -4.35 -9.94 -16.74
C VAL A 197 -4.66 -10.34 -18.18
N GLU A 198 -4.09 -9.64 -19.16
CA GLU A 198 -4.31 -9.94 -20.58
C GLU A 198 -3.80 -11.34 -20.95
N ARG A 199 -2.63 -11.73 -20.44
CA ARG A 199 -2.08 -13.08 -20.61
C ARG A 199 -3.06 -14.14 -20.10
N ASN A 200 -3.59 -13.97 -18.90
CA ASN A 200 -4.56 -14.90 -18.30
C ASN A 200 -5.90 -14.89 -19.04
N PHE A 201 -6.34 -13.73 -19.56
CA PHE A 201 -7.53 -13.63 -20.41
C PHE A 201 -7.38 -14.50 -21.67
N GLN A 202 -6.25 -14.41 -22.37
CA GLN A 202 -6.02 -15.20 -23.58
C GLN A 202 -5.96 -16.71 -23.26
N ILE A 203 -5.33 -17.10 -22.15
CA ILE A 203 -5.30 -18.50 -21.72
C ILE A 203 -6.71 -19.01 -21.42
N ALA A 204 -7.53 -18.25 -20.68
CA ALA A 204 -8.90 -18.61 -20.36
C ALA A 204 -9.74 -18.82 -21.62
N LYS A 205 -9.60 -17.93 -22.61
CA LYS A 205 -10.29 -18.08 -23.90
C LYS A 205 -9.87 -19.32 -24.66
N LEU A 206 -8.59 -19.64 -24.69
CA LEU A 206 -8.07 -20.86 -25.32
C LEU A 206 -8.58 -22.13 -24.63
N GLN A 207 -8.89 -22.08 -23.34
CA GLN A 207 -9.49 -23.18 -22.57
C GLN A 207 -11.02 -23.24 -22.71
N GLY A 208 -11.63 -22.33 -23.48
CA GLY A 208 -13.05 -22.32 -23.76
C GLY A 208 -13.92 -21.59 -22.74
N TYR A 209 -13.33 -20.89 -21.75
CA TYR A 209 -14.07 -20.11 -20.78
C TYR A 209 -14.76 -18.89 -21.45
N THR A 210 -15.91 -18.50 -20.90
CA THR A 210 -16.72 -17.39 -21.40
C THR A 210 -17.25 -16.51 -20.27
N GLY A 211 -17.57 -15.25 -20.58
CA GLY A 211 -18.23 -14.35 -19.65
C GLY A 211 -17.56 -14.27 -18.26
N ARG A 212 -18.29 -14.60 -17.22
CA ARG A 212 -17.82 -14.57 -15.82
C ARG A 212 -16.71 -15.58 -15.52
N GLU A 213 -16.72 -16.72 -16.17
CA GLU A 213 -15.69 -17.76 -15.98
C GLU A 213 -14.29 -17.23 -16.33
N ILE A 214 -14.18 -16.34 -17.30
CA ILE A 214 -12.91 -15.66 -17.64
C ILE A 214 -12.46 -14.79 -16.48
N THR A 215 -13.38 -14.03 -15.86
CA THR A 215 -13.06 -13.17 -14.71
C THR A 215 -12.58 -14.01 -13.54
N ASP A 216 -13.28 -15.08 -13.21
CA ASP A 216 -12.93 -16.00 -12.13
C ASP A 216 -11.57 -16.67 -12.38
N TYR A 217 -11.31 -17.09 -13.61
CA TYR A 217 -10.01 -17.63 -14.02
C TYR A 217 -8.88 -16.62 -13.84
N ILE A 218 -9.07 -15.37 -14.28
CA ILE A 218 -8.08 -14.31 -14.14
C ILE A 218 -7.78 -14.07 -12.65
N GLU A 219 -8.82 -13.88 -11.82
CA GLU A 219 -8.67 -13.61 -10.38
C GLU A 219 -7.96 -14.74 -9.62
N GLN A 220 -8.06 -15.97 -10.10
CA GLN A 220 -7.37 -17.13 -9.52
C GLN A 220 -5.92 -17.30 -10.02
N ASN A 221 -5.60 -16.79 -11.22
CA ASN A 221 -4.35 -17.09 -11.91
C ASN A 221 -3.41 -15.90 -12.12
N VAL A 222 -3.84 -14.66 -11.81
CA VAL A 222 -2.93 -13.51 -11.77
C VAL A 222 -1.85 -13.78 -10.73
N LYS A 223 -0.58 -13.63 -11.13
CA LYS A 223 0.58 -13.81 -10.27
C LYS A 223 1.24 -12.47 -9.98
N MET A 224 0.94 -11.89 -8.84
CA MET A 224 1.54 -10.62 -8.41
C MET A 224 3.08 -10.70 -8.35
N SER A 225 3.66 -11.86 -8.04
CA SER A 225 5.11 -12.07 -8.08
C SER A 225 5.71 -11.81 -9.48
N ASN A 226 4.98 -12.13 -10.57
CA ASN A 226 5.44 -11.83 -11.94
C ASN A 226 5.37 -10.32 -12.21
N VAL A 227 4.29 -9.67 -11.79
CA VAL A 227 4.11 -8.21 -11.92
C VAL A 227 5.25 -7.49 -11.20
N LEU A 228 5.56 -7.88 -9.98
CA LEU A 228 6.66 -7.31 -9.19
C LEU A 228 8.01 -7.57 -9.85
N LYS A 229 8.33 -8.80 -10.25
CA LYS A 229 9.60 -9.14 -10.91
C LYS A 229 9.85 -8.28 -12.16
N THR A 230 8.84 -8.10 -13.00
CA THR A 230 8.97 -7.32 -14.24
C THR A 230 8.95 -5.81 -14.04
N SER A 231 8.43 -5.33 -12.90
CA SER A 231 8.42 -3.90 -12.56
C SER A 231 9.68 -3.46 -11.83
N MET A 232 10.08 -4.23 -10.81
CA MET A 232 11.13 -3.82 -9.85
C MET A 232 12.53 -3.77 -10.47
N THR A 233 12.76 -4.44 -11.58
CA THR A 233 14.00 -4.32 -12.36
C THR A 233 14.24 -2.93 -12.95
N HIS A 234 13.21 -2.11 -13.00
CA HIS A 234 13.29 -0.73 -13.49
C HIS A 234 13.51 0.29 -12.36
N PHE A 235 13.42 -0.11 -11.09
CA PHE A 235 13.50 0.81 -9.96
C PHE A 235 14.88 0.79 -9.32
N ASP A 236 15.42 1.99 -9.07
CA ASP A 236 16.61 2.20 -8.27
C ASP A 236 16.35 3.20 -7.16
N GLY A 237 17.00 2.98 -6.00
CA GLY A 237 16.80 3.78 -4.78
C GLY A 237 16.36 2.96 -3.59
N GLY A 238 16.00 3.64 -2.49
CA GLY A 238 15.45 3.01 -1.28
C GLY A 238 13.93 3.03 -1.30
N TYR A 239 13.28 1.88 -1.17
CA TYR A 239 11.82 1.81 -1.20
C TYR A 239 11.22 0.65 -0.43
N VAL A 240 10.04 0.89 0.12
CA VAL A 240 9.03 -0.12 0.42
C VAL A 240 7.77 0.25 -0.34
N VAL A 241 7.36 -0.62 -1.26
CA VAL A 241 6.16 -0.46 -2.09
C VAL A 241 5.08 -1.38 -1.59
N CYS A 242 3.89 -0.84 -1.34
CA CYS A 242 2.72 -1.57 -0.84
C CYS A 242 1.55 -1.42 -1.81
N GLY A 243 0.82 -2.49 -2.04
CA GLY A 243 -0.33 -2.47 -2.94
C GLY A 243 -1.49 -3.35 -2.53
N LEU A 244 -2.68 -2.92 -2.95
CA LEU A 244 -3.93 -3.68 -2.90
C LEU A 244 -4.47 -3.76 -4.32
N THR A 245 -4.79 -4.97 -4.79
CA THR A 245 -5.47 -5.15 -6.09
C THR A 245 -6.98 -5.29 -5.91
N GLY A 246 -7.73 -4.97 -6.96
CA GLY A 246 -9.17 -5.20 -6.96
C GLY A 246 -9.54 -6.68 -6.94
N SER A 247 -8.66 -7.56 -7.40
CA SER A 247 -8.82 -9.03 -7.35
C SER A 247 -8.58 -9.64 -5.97
N GLY A 248 -8.01 -8.88 -5.02
CA GLY A 248 -7.87 -9.33 -3.64
C GLY A 248 -6.47 -9.75 -3.24
N GLU A 249 -5.44 -9.34 -3.98
CA GLU A 249 -4.07 -9.49 -3.50
C GLU A 249 -3.65 -8.25 -2.70
N LEU A 250 -2.93 -8.52 -1.61
CA LEU A 250 -2.19 -7.53 -0.84
C LEU A 250 -0.71 -7.86 -0.93
N PHE A 251 0.12 -6.87 -1.20
CA PHE A 251 1.57 -7.07 -1.23
C PHE A 251 2.34 -5.92 -0.58
N SER A 252 3.53 -6.24 -0.07
CA SER A 252 4.55 -5.28 0.26
C SER A 252 5.90 -5.80 -0.22
N MET A 253 6.70 -4.94 -0.85
CA MET A 253 8.03 -5.28 -1.35
C MET A 253 9.07 -4.29 -0.87
N ARG A 254 10.21 -4.81 -0.40
CA ARG A 254 11.35 -4.04 0.05
C ARG A 254 12.43 -3.94 -1.02
N ASP A 255 13.12 -2.81 -1.07
CA ASP A 255 14.27 -2.60 -1.96
C ASP A 255 15.39 -3.64 -1.75
N PRO A 256 16.23 -3.91 -2.78
CA PRO A 256 17.25 -4.95 -2.71
C PRO A 256 18.44 -4.62 -1.78
N TRP A 257 18.57 -3.40 -1.31
CA TRP A 257 19.60 -2.97 -0.36
C TRP A 257 19.10 -2.99 1.08
N GLY A 258 17.77 -3.13 1.29
CA GLY A 258 17.14 -3.05 2.61
C GLY A 258 17.22 -1.66 3.24
N ILE A 259 17.25 -0.59 2.41
CA ILE A 259 17.35 0.80 2.89
C ILE A 259 16.13 1.16 3.73
N ARG A 260 14.92 0.91 3.20
CA ARG A 260 13.68 1.22 3.91
C ARG A 260 13.22 0.04 4.76
N PRO A 261 12.82 0.26 6.01
CA PRO A 261 12.36 -0.82 6.89
C PRO A 261 10.94 -1.28 6.55
N ALA A 262 10.70 -2.58 6.64
CA ALA A 262 9.38 -3.19 6.58
C ALA A 262 9.31 -4.41 7.48
N PHE A 263 8.33 -4.43 8.37
CA PHE A 263 8.08 -5.51 9.33
C PHE A 263 6.70 -6.09 9.11
N TYR A 264 6.53 -7.37 9.40
CA TYR A 264 5.24 -8.03 9.33
C TYR A 264 5.00 -8.97 10.52
N TYR A 265 3.73 -9.09 10.86
CA TYR A 265 3.18 -10.07 11.79
C TYR A 265 2.12 -10.88 11.04
N ALA A 266 2.04 -12.18 11.32
CA ALA A 266 1.05 -13.06 10.72
C ALA A 266 0.68 -14.18 11.69
N ASP A 267 -0.62 -14.37 11.87
CA ASP A 267 -1.22 -15.49 12.57
C ASP A 267 -2.34 -16.13 11.74
N ASP A 268 -3.24 -16.90 12.35
CA ASP A 268 -4.37 -17.53 11.66
C ASP A 268 -5.58 -16.58 11.44
N GLU A 269 -5.52 -15.35 11.95
CA GLU A 269 -6.58 -14.35 11.87
C GLU A 269 -6.20 -13.14 11.01
N VAL A 270 -4.94 -12.71 11.08
CA VAL A 270 -4.52 -11.45 10.47
C VAL A 270 -3.10 -11.51 9.94
N VAL A 271 -2.85 -10.82 8.82
CA VAL A 271 -1.52 -10.40 8.42
C VAL A 271 -1.45 -8.89 8.50
N ALA A 272 -0.44 -8.37 9.19
CA ALA A 272 -0.22 -6.94 9.35
C ALA A 272 1.22 -6.57 8.94
N ILE A 273 1.38 -5.41 8.30
CA ILE A 273 2.68 -4.91 7.83
C ILE A 273 2.81 -3.45 8.27
N ALA A 274 3.98 -3.06 8.77
CA ALA A 274 4.26 -1.68 9.19
C ALA A 274 5.72 -1.29 8.91
N SER A 275 5.99 0.02 8.90
CA SER A 275 7.36 0.55 8.82
C SER A 275 8.18 0.28 10.07
N GLU A 276 7.54 0.08 11.21
CA GLU A 276 8.21 -0.06 12.50
C GLU A 276 7.73 -1.29 13.28
N ARG A 277 8.67 -2.04 13.84
CA ARG A 277 8.39 -3.23 14.67
C ARG A 277 7.51 -2.90 15.89
N PRO A 278 7.78 -1.83 16.69
CA PRO A 278 6.98 -1.49 17.85
C PRO A 278 5.50 -1.21 17.55
N VAL A 279 5.20 -0.77 16.33
CA VAL A 279 3.82 -0.53 15.88
C VAL A 279 3.02 -1.83 15.87
N LEU A 280 3.58 -2.90 15.31
CA LEU A 280 2.95 -4.23 15.29
C LEU A 280 2.85 -4.81 16.69
N GLN A 281 3.96 -4.75 17.45
CA GLN A 281 4.03 -5.26 18.81
C GLN A 281 2.94 -4.66 19.70
N THR A 282 2.82 -3.34 19.71
CA THR A 282 1.85 -2.65 20.57
C THR A 282 0.40 -2.73 20.05
N THR A 283 0.19 -2.84 18.73
CA THR A 283 -1.15 -2.92 18.15
C THR A 283 -1.78 -4.31 18.36
N PHE A 284 -0.98 -5.37 18.22
CA PHE A 284 -1.47 -6.74 18.31
C PHE A 284 -1.17 -7.41 19.66
N ALA A 285 -0.43 -6.72 20.57
CA ALA A 285 0.02 -7.22 21.87
C ALA A 285 0.79 -8.54 21.74
N VAL A 286 1.78 -8.55 20.85
CA VAL A 286 2.62 -9.71 20.52
C VAL A 286 4.07 -9.48 20.92
N GLU A 287 4.83 -10.56 21.06
CA GLU A 287 6.24 -10.47 21.43
C GLU A 287 7.13 -10.08 20.23
N CYS A 288 8.32 -9.61 20.51
CA CYS A 288 9.22 -9.05 19.50
C CYS A 288 9.67 -10.12 18.46
N ASP A 289 9.82 -11.37 18.87
CA ASP A 289 10.25 -12.52 18.04
C ASP A 289 9.15 -13.03 17.09
N GLU A 290 7.88 -12.72 17.37
CA GLU A 290 6.75 -13.01 16.49
C GLU A 290 6.72 -12.06 15.27
N ILE A 291 7.39 -10.90 15.36
CA ILE A 291 7.44 -9.89 14.29
C ILE A 291 8.71 -10.09 13.47
N LYS A 292 8.51 -10.33 12.19
CA LYS A 292 9.59 -10.59 11.24
C LYS A 292 9.89 -9.36 10.40
N GLU A 293 11.15 -9.18 10.04
CA GLU A 293 11.58 -8.18 9.08
C GLU A 293 11.53 -8.77 7.65
N LEU A 294 11.03 -7.99 6.71
CA LEU A 294 11.06 -8.37 5.30
C LEU A 294 12.49 -8.23 4.78
N SER A 295 13.04 -9.30 4.19
CA SER A 295 14.42 -9.31 3.69
C SER A 295 14.60 -8.37 2.48
N PRO A 296 15.81 -7.87 2.23
CA PRO A 296 16.10 -7.06 1.04
C PRO A 296 15.72 -7.77 -0.25
N GLY A 297 15.05 -7.04 -1.15
CA GLY A 297 14.59 -7.59 -2.44
C GLY A 297 13.44 -8.59 -2.35
N GLN A 298 12.90 -8.83 -1.16
CA GLN A 298 11.80 -9.76 -0.92
C GLN A 298 10.44 -9.05 -0.95
N ALA A 299 9.43 -9.75 -1.41
CA ALA A 299 8.04 -9.36 -1.29
C ALA A 299 7.25 -10.35 -0.44
N ILE A 300 6.40 -9.83 0.43
CA ILE A 300 5.29 -10.56 1.04
C ILE A 300 4.06 -10.35 0.18
N ILE A 301 3.40 -11.44 -0.20
CA ILE A 301 2.19 -11.43 -1.02
C ILE A 301 1.14 -12.28 -0.33
N ILE A 302 -0.03 -11.71 -0.09
CA ILE A 302 -1.20 -12.41 0.43
C ILE A 302 -2.25 -12.42 -0.68
N ASN A 303 -2.63 -13.61 -1.14
CA ASN A 303 -3.61 -13.74 -2.21
C ASN A 303 -5.06 -13.57 -1.72
N LYS A 304 -6.03 -13.59 -2.65
CA LYS A 304 -7.45 -13.48 -2.37
C LYS A 304 -7.93 -14.46 -1.28
N ASN A 305 -7.38 -15.68 -1.27
CA ASN A 305 -7.76 -16.73 -0.32
C ASN A 305 -7.03 -16.64 1.04
N GLY A 306 -6.24 -15.58 1.27
CA GLY A 306 -5.49 -15.38 2.51
C GLY A 306 -4.17 -16.16 2.58
N HIS A 307 -3.75 -16.85 1.52
CA HIS A 307 -2.47 -17.55 1.50
C HIS A 307 -1.31 -16.55 1.40
N LEU A 308 -0.43 -16.57 2.41
CA LEU A 308 0.76 -15.75 2.49
C LEU A 308 1.93 -16.48 1.82
N SER A 309 2.67 -15.75 0.99
CA SER A 309 3.93 -16.21 0.40
C SER A 309 5.01 -15.13 0.49
N LEU A 310 6.23 -15.56 0.78
CA LEU A 310 7.42 -14.73 0.72
C LEU A 310 8.18 -15.07 -0.56
N ASN A 311 8.44 -14.06 -1.39
CA ASN A 311 9.03 -14.25 -2.70
C ASN A 311 10.27 -13.36 -2.84
N GLN A 312 11.43 -13.94 -3.17
CA GLN A 312 12.59 -13.17 -3.58
C GLN A 312 12.34 -12.63 -5.00
N ILE A 313 12.09 -11.34 -5.11
CA ILE A 313 11.73 -10.67 -6.37
C ILE A 313 13.00 -10.22 -7.10
N ILE A 314 13.91 -9.56 -6.39
CA ILE A 314 15.22 -9.13 -6.86
C ILE A 314 16.27 -9.76 -5.94
N PRO A 315 17.41 -10.20 -6.46
CA PRO A 315 18.51 -10.67 -5.62
C PRO A 315 18.91 -9.63 -4.58
N GLU A 316 19.13 -10.08 -3.36
CA GLU A 316 19.65 -9.24 -2.28
C GLU A 316 21.00 -8.66 -2.68
N LYS A 317 21.18 -7.36 -2.40
CA LYS A 317 22.43 -6.65 -2.54
C LYS A 317 23.07 -6.43 -1.15
N ARG A 318 24.21 -5.73 -1.10
CA ARG A 318 24.84 -5.40 0.18
C ARG A 318 23.86 -4.62 1.07
N TYR A 319 23.56 -5.16 2.24
CA TYR A 319 22.65 -4.53 3.19
C TYR A 319 23.13 -3.14 3.60
N ALA A 320 22.23 -2.16 3.49
CA ALA A 320 22.50 -0.75 3.75
C ALA A 320 21.29 -0.09 4.42
N ALA A 321 20.94 -0.57 5.64
CA ALA A 321 19.80 -0.02 6.37
C ALA A 321 19.95 1.49 6.58
N CYS A 322 18.82 2.20 6.42
CA CYS A 322 18.74 3.60 6.80
C CYS A 322 18.92 3.71 8.32
N SER A 323 19.69 4.70 8.76
CA SER A 323 19.97 4.95 10.19
C SER A 323 18.87 5.75 10.90
N PHE A 324 17.78 6.09 10.20
CA PHE A 324 16.63 6.82 10.75
C PHE A 324 15.50 5.90 11.17
#